data_008fa72421ae22ea3329b83a69441d99
#
_entry.id   008fa72421ae22ea3329b83a69441d99
#
_cell.length_a   1.000
_cell.length_b   1.000
_cell.length_c   1.000
_cell.angle_alpha   90.00
_cell.angle_beta   90.00
_cell.angle_gamma   90.00
#
_symmetry.space_group_name_H-M   'P 1'
#
loop_
_entity.id
_entity.type
_entity.pdbx_description
1 polymer ?
#
loop_
_entity_poly.entity_id
_entity_poly.type
_entity_poly.pdbx_seq_one_letter_code
_entity_poly.pdbx_strand_id
1 'polypeptide(L)' 'VEEDYKEISTGHYLELADRLSIIMGNLDEYCYNHPAANDKIQKLIDKAMKNLWDAYQITGEKI' A
#
# COMPACT_ATOMS: atom_id res chain seq x y z
N VAL A 1 -21.31 -7.58 8.87
CA VAL A 1 -20.03 -7.69 8.18
C VAL A 1 -18.87 -7.67 9.16
N GLU A 2 -18.92 -6.72 10.06
CA GLU A 2 -17.81 -6.53 10.99
C GLU A 2 -17.60 -7.72 11.88
N GLU A 3 -18.65 -8.39 12.20
CA GLU A 3 -18.52 -9.54 13.09
C GLU A 3 -17.72 -10.65 12.45
N ASP A 4 -17.63 -10.64 11.13
CA ASP A 4 -16.80 -11.62 10.43
C ASP A 4 -15.33 -11.46 10.75
N TYR A 5 -14.96 -10.31 11.30
CA TYR A 5 -13.55 -9.98 11.55
C TYR A 5 -13.23 -9.99 13.04
N LYS A 6 -14.05 -10.64 13.83
CA LYS A 6 -13.73 -10.78 15.25
C LYS A 6 -12.37 -11.40 15.45
N GLU A 7 -12.03 -12.32 14.57
CA GLU A 7 -10.74 -12.98 14.65
C GLU A 7 -9.98 -12.72 13.37
N ILE A 8 -8.96 -11.88 13.50
CA ILE A 8 -8.10 -11.58 12.40
C ILE A 8 -7.01 -12.63 12.34
N SER A 9 -6.93 -13.33 11.23
CA SER A 9 -5.98 -14.41 11.07
C SER A 9 -4.76 -13.95 10.27
N THR A 10 -3.73 -14.79 10.27
CA THR A 10 -2.55 -14.55 9.45
C THR A 10 -2.94 -14.39 7.98
N GLY A 11 -3.95 -15.15 7.54
CA GLY A 11 -4.43 -15.02 6.16
C GLY A 11 -4.94 -13.63 5.83
N HIS A 12 -5.59 -12.97 6.77
CA HIS A 12 -6.05 -11.61 6.55
C HIS A 12 -4.88 -10.65 6.38
N TYR A 13 -3.84 -10.82 7.18
CA TYR A 13 -2.66 -9.96 7.06
C TYR A 13 -1.91 -10.21 5.75
N LEU A 14 -1.83 -11.47 5.31
CA LEU A 14 -1.21 -11.79 4.04
C LEU A 14 -1.97 -11.14 2.88
N GLU A 15 -3.30 -11.19 2.94
CA GLU A 15 -4.13 -10.57 1.90
C GLU A 15 -3.91 -9.07 1.86
N LEU A 16 -3.89 -8.43 3.03
CA LEU A 16 -3.68 -6.99 3.09
C LEU A 16 -2.31 -6.61 2.56
N ALA A 17 -1.27 -7.36 2.94
CA ALA A 17 0.08 -7.09 2.47
C ALA A 17 0.16 -7.20 0.95
N ASP A 18 -0.50 -8.22 0.38
CA ASP A 18 -0.52 -8.39 -1.05
C ASP A 18 -1.18 -7.21 -1.76
N ARG A 19 -2.30 -6.76 -1.22
CA ARG A 19 -3.02 -5.62 -1.80
C ARG A 19 -2.21 -4.34 -1.71
N LEU A 20 -1.53 -4.12 -0.59
CA LEU A 20 -0.67 -2.95 -0.44
C LEU A 20 0.47 -2.99 -1.45
N SER A 21 1.06 -4.17 -1.65
CA SER A 21 2.13 -4.32 -2.61
C SER A 21 1.68 -3.97 -4.03
N ILE A 22 0.49 -4.44 -4.41
CA ILE A 22 -0.05 -4.16 -5.73
C ILE A 22 -0.29 -2.66 -5.92
N ILE A 23 -0.84 -2.00 -4.90
CA ILE A 23 -1.11 -0.57 -4.98
C ILE A 23 0.19 0.21 -5.11
N MET A 24 1.21 -0.16 -4.34
CA MET A 24 2.50 0.51 -4.43
C MET A 24 3.11 0.36 -5.82
N GLY A 25 3.00 -0.82 -6.40
CA GLY A 25 3.49 -1.05 -7.76
C GLY A 25 2.77 -0.19 -8.77
N ASN A 26 1.44 -0.07 -8.63
CA ASN A 26 0.65 0.76 -9.53
C ASN A 26 1.02 2.23 -9.39
N LEU A 27 1.23 2.72 -8.18
CA LEU A 27 1.64 4.10 -7.98
C LEU A 27 2.99 4.38 -8.61
N ASP A 28 3.93 3.47 -8.46
CA ASP A 28 5.26 3.65 -9.03
C ASP A 28 5.21 3.61 -10.55
N GLU A 29 4.55 2.61 -11.11
CA GLU A 29 4.59 2.38 -12.54
C GLU A 29 3.68 3.30 -13.32
N TYR A 30 2.46 3.53 -12.83
CA TYR A 30 1.45 4.23 -13.61
C TYR A 30 1.22 5.67 -13.19
N CYS A 31 1.61 6.03 -11.99
CA CYS A 31 1.38 7.39 -11.50
C CYS A 31 2.65 8.20 -11.41
N TYR A 32 3.66 7.66 -10.76
CA TYR A 32 4.92 8.38 -10.61
C TYR A 32 5.57 8.68 -11.95
N ASN A 33 5.53 7.73 -12.86
CA ASN A 33 6.13 7.87 -14.18
C ASN A 33 5.18 8.41 -15.22
N HIS A 34 3.99 8.84 -14.81
CA HIS A 34 3.02 9.40 -15.75
C HIS A 34 3.53 10.73 -16.32
N PRO A 35 3.35 10.97 -17.63
CA PRO A 35 3.82 12.22 -18.22
C PRO A 35 3.29 13.48 -17.57
N ALA A 36 2.10 13.43 -16.99
CA ALA A 36 1.50 14.59 -16.33
C ALA A 36 2.01 14.80 -14.91
N ALA A 37 2.78 13.87 -14.37
CA ALA A 37 3.28 13.97 -13.00
C ALA A 37 4.50 14.86 -12.95
N ASN A 38 4.28 16.13 -12.64
CA ASN A 38 5.40 17.08 -12.49
C ASN A 38 6.09 16.86 -11.14
N ASP A 39 7.12 17.64 -10.88
CA ASP A 39 7.92 17.46 -9.66
C ASP A 39 7.08 17.53 -8.40
N LYS A 40 6.14 18.45 -8.35
CA LYS A 40 5.31 18.63 -7.16
C LYS A 40 4.40 17.42 -6.96
N ILE A 41 3.81 16.95 -8.04
CA ILE A 41 2.95 15.76 -7.97
C ILE A 41 3.77 14.54 -7.60
N GLN A 42 4.96 14.38 -8.17
CA GLN A 42 5.82 13.26 -7.84
C GLN A 42 6.21 13.25 -6.37
N LYS A 43 6.47 14.42 -5.79
CA LYS A 43 6.81 14.49 -4.37
C LYS A 43 5.64 14.01 -3.50
N LEU A 44 4.43 14.35 -3.88
CA LEU A 44 3.25 13.91 -3.13
C LEU A 44 3.04 12.41 -3.28
N ILE A 45 3.29 11.88 -4.47
CA ILE A 45 3.21 10.43 -4.70
C ILE A 45 4.27 9.72 -3.88
N ASP A 46 5.48 10.26 -3.78
CA ASP A 46 6.53 9.69 -2.96
C ASP A 46 6.09 9.56 -1.51
N LYS A 47 5.45 10.61 -0.99
CA LYS A 47 4.97 10.56 0.39
C LYS A 47 3.90 9.48 0.56
N ALA A 48 3.00 9.37 -0.42
CA ALA A 48 1.97 8.33 -0.36
C ALA A 48 2.60 6.94 -0.39
N MET A 49 3.61 6.76 -1.23
CA MET A 49 4.30 5.47 -1.33
C MET A 49 5.01 5.13 -0.03
N LYS A 50 5.62 6.13 0.60
CA LYS A 50 6.28 5.90 1.89
C LYS A 50 5.27 5.49 2.95
N ASN A 51 4.12 6.15 2.97
CA ASN A 51 3.08 5.80 3.93
C ASN A 51 2.57 4.38 3.68
N LEU A 52 2.39 4.01 2.42
CA LEU A 52 1.98 2.65 2.08
C LEU A 52 3.05 1.63 2.46
N TRP A 53 4.31 1.98 2.25
CA TRP A 53 5.41 1.11 2.63
C TRP A 53 5.43 0.88 4.14
N ASP A 54 5.23 1.94 4.92
CA ASP A 54 5.18 1.81 6.37
C ASP A 54 4.03 0.89 6.79
N ALA A 55 2.86 1.05 6.16
CA ALA A 55 1.72 0.19 6.44
C ALA A 55 2.03 -1.26 6.07
N TYR A 56 2.71 -1.47 4.95
CA TYR A 56 3.11 -2.79 4.51
C TYR A 56 4.05 -3.44 5.54
N GLN A 57 5.01 -2.68 6.04
CA GLN A 57 5.96 -3.20 7.03
C GLN A 57 5.26 -3.60 8.33
N ILE A 58 4.34 -2.76 8.79
CA ILE A 58 3.60 -3.07 10.01
C ILE A 58 2.73 -4.30 9.79
N THR A 59 2.10 -4.41 8.64
CA THR A 59 1.28 -5.58 8.31
C THR A 59 2.14 -6.84 8.31
N GLY A 60 3.35 -6.74 7.77
CA GLY A 60 4.27 -7.87 7.74
C GLY A 60 4.67 -8.35 9.12
N GLU A 61 4.71 -7.45 10.10
CA GLU A 61 5.04 -7.82 11.46
C GLU A 61 3.97 -8.69 12.11
N LYS A 62 2.77 -8.66 11.56
CA LYS A 62 1.66 -9.47 12.09
C LYS A 62 1.63 -10.87 11.49
N ILE A 63 2.43 -11.13 10.49
CA ILE A 63 2.51 -12.45 9.87
C ILE A 63 3.56 -13.29 10.58
#